data_fc498eb0dceaa16ce31bc0e678271601
#
_entry.id   fc498eb0dceaa16ce31bc0e678271601
#
_cell.length_a   1.000
_cell.length_b   1.000
_cell.length_c   1.000
_cell.angle_alpha   90.00
_cell.angle_beta   90.00
_cell.angle_gamma   90.00
#
_symmetry.space_group_name_H-M   'P 1'
#
loop_
_entity.id
_entity.type
_entity.pdbx_description
1 polymer ?
#
loop_
_entity_poly.entity_id
_entity_poly.type
_entity_poly.pdbx_seq_one_letter_code
_entity_poly.pdbx_strand_id
1 'polypeptide(L)'
;MSDLAYKRTNVYEKADESTMKAIFDYAEGYRKFIDGAKTEREACAFVEKAAKKQGYKPFAFGKKLKPGDKVYYNNRGKNIYLIRVGSGNIGEEGIRIVAAHIDSPRVDLKQVPLYESDGVALAKTHYYGGIRKCQWAAIRLALQGAVVR
;
A
#
# COMPACT_ATOMS: atom_id res chain seq x y z
N MET A 1 14.10 -44.06 -3.55
CA MET A 1 14.01 -42.64 -3.92
C MET A 1 14.59 -41.83 -2.79
N SER A 2 15.55 -40.97 -3.08
CA SER A 2 16.37 -40.32 -2.06
C SER A 2 15.57 -39.46 -1.12
N ASP A 3 15.81 -39.61 0.17
CA ASP A 3 15.25 -38.80 1.29
C ASP A 3 15.65 -37.30 1.22
N LEU A 4 16.37 -36.91 0.18
CA LEU A 4 16.90 -35.58 -0.08
C LEU A 4 15.93 -34.68 -0.87
N ALA A 5 14.76 -35.22 -1.30
CA ALA A 5 13.79 -34.42 -2.04
C ALA A 5 12.94 -33.55 -1.09
N TYR A 6 13.06 -32.24 -1.24
CA TYR A 6 12.21 -31.29 -0.51
C TYR A 6 10.73 -31.47 -0.92
N LYS A 7 9.89 -31.86 0.01
CA LYS A 7 8.44 -31.91 -0.17
C LYS A 7 7.82 -30.58 0.22
N ARG A 8 7.30 -29.84 -0.73
CA ARG A 8 6.46 -28.66 -0.46
C ARG A 8 5.20 -29.11 0.26
N THR A 9 4.94 -28.52 1.41
CA THR A 9 3.66 -28.68 2.10
C THR A 9 2.98 -27.32 2.17
N ASN A 10 1.68 -27.30 1.87
CA ASN A 10 0.88 -26.10 2.00
C ASN A 10 0.68 -25.78 3.49
N VAL A 11 0.77 -24.50 3.87
CA VAL A 11 0.56 -24.07 5.25
C VAL A 11 -0.86 -24.43 5.75
N TYR A 12 -1.85 -24.40 4.88
CA TYR A 12 -3.24 -24.77 5.19
C TYR A 12 -3.42 -26.25 5.55
N GLU A 13 -2.53 -27.13 5.11
CA GLU A 13 -2.57 -28.57 5.45
C GLU A 13 -2.01 -28.85 6.85
N LYS A 14 -1.24 -27.93 7.42
CA LYS A 14 -0.56 -28.08 8.71
C LYS A 14 -1.07 -27.14 9.80
N ALA A 15 -1.82 -26.11 9.42
CA ALA A 15 -2.31 -25.11 10.33
C ALA A 15 -3.43 -25.70 11.21
N ASP A 16 -3.31 -25.49 12.51
CA ASP A 16 -4.40 -25.72 13.45
C ASP A 16 -5.50 -24.62 13.31
N GLU A 17 -6.62 -24.81 13.98
CA GLU A 17 -7.75 -23.88 13.93
C GLU A 17 -7.36 -22.46 14.36
N SER A 18 -6.49 -22.32 15.36
CA SER A 18 -6.04 -21.03 15.86
C SER A 18 -5.20 -20.28 14.84
N THR A 19 -4.30 -21.00 14.19
CA THR A 19 -3.47 -20.47 13.09
C THR A 19 -4.33 -20.13 11.88
N MET A 20 -5.29 -20.97 11.51
CA MET A 20 -6.24 -20.68 10.43
C MET A 20 -7.01 -19.41 10.71
N LYS A 21 -7.56 -19.26 11.92
CA LYS A 21 -8.25 -18.04 12.31
C LYS A 21 -7.35 -16.80 12.20
N ALA A 22 -6.12 -16.89 12.69
CA ALA A 22 -5.16 -15.78 12.63
C ALA A 22 -4.82 -15.38 11.18
N ILE A 23 -4.71 -16.36 10.26
CA ILE A 23 -4.50 -16.11 8.82
C ILE A 23 -5.66 -15.30 8.24
N PHE A 24 -6.91 -15.72 8.50
CA PHE A 24 -8.08 -15.02 7.97
C PHE A 24 -8.28 -13.65 8.61
N ASP A 25 -8.07 -13.51 9.92
CA ASP A 25 -8.13 -12.22 10.60
C ASP A 25 -7.09 -11.21 10.04
N TYR A 26 -5.89 -11.69 9.74
CA TYR A 26 -4.85 -10.88 9.09
C TYR A 26 -5.26 -10.48 7.65
N ALA A 27 -5.75 -11.43 6.87
CA ALA A 27 -6.21 -11.19 5.50
C ALA A 27 -7.37 -10.19 5.47
N GLU A 28 -8.29 -10.25 6.44
CA GLU A 28 -9.40 -9.29 6.55
C GLU A 28 -8.89 -7.88 6.88
N GLY A 29 -7.84 -7.75 7.68
CA GLY A 29 -7.16 -6.47 7.91
C GLY A 29 -6.56 -5.88 6.62
N TYR A 30 -5.93 -6.72 5.81
CA TYR A 30 -5.39 -6.34 4.51
C TYR A 30 -6.50 -5.96 3.52
N ARG A 31 -7.59 -6.72 3.47
CA ARG A 31 -8.76 -6.40 2.64
C ARG A 31 -9.32 -5.02 2.97
N LYS A 32 -9.48 -4.68 4.25
CA LYS A 32 -9.93 -3.35 4.70
C LYS A 32 -8.97 -2.23 4.27
N PHE A 33 -7.66 -2.51 4.29
CA PHE A 33 -6.67 -1.56 3.78
C PHE A 33 -6.88 -1.30 2.28
N ILE A 34 -6.97 -2.35 1.46
CA ILE A 34 -7.17 -2.23 0.01
C ILE A 34 -8.50 -1.54 -0.31
N ASP A 35 -9.56 -1.83 0.43
CA ASP A 35 -10.86 -1.17 0.25
C ASP A 35 -10.81 0.33 0.55
N GLY A 36 -10.01 0.74 1.53
CA GLY A 36 -9.89 2.14 1.97
C GLY A 36 -8.76 2.93 1.31
N ALA A 37 -7.93 2.29 0.47
CA ALA A 37 -6.72 2.90 -0.11
C ALA A 37 -6.63 2.61 -1.61
N LYS A 38 -7.41 3.33 -2.41
CA LYS A 38 -7.47 3.15 -3.87
C LYS A 38 -6.38 3.92 -4.61
N THR A 39 -5.86 4.97 -4.00
CA THR A 39 -4.82 5.84 -4.54
C THR A 39 -3.63 5.94 -3.59
N GLU A 40 -2.49 6.40 -4.07
CA GLU A 40 -1.29 6.63 -3.27
C GLU A 40 -1.57 7.59 -2.09
N ARG A 41 -2.41 8.59 -2.31
CA ARG A 41 -2.78 9.57 -1.28
C ARG A 41 -3.63 8.94 -0.18
N GLU A 42 -4.58 8.10 -0.55
CA GLU A 42 -5.42 7.37 0.41
C GLU A 42 -4.60 6.33 1.16
N ALA A 43 -3.67 5.63 0.50
CA ALA A 43 -2.73 4.72 1.15
C ALA A 43 -1.87 5.45 2.19
N CYS A 44 -1.28 6.60 1.84
CA CYS A 44 -0.53 7.43 2.79
C CYS A 44 -1.40 7.86 3.98
N ALA A 45 -2.61 8.33 3.74
CA ALA A 45 -3.53 8.76 4.80
C ALA A 45 -3.94 7.60 5.71
N PHE A 46 -4.21 6.43 5.14
CA PHE A 46 -4.55 5.22 5.90
C PHE A 46 -3.38 4.79 6.81
N VAL A 47 -2.18 4.71 6.24
CA VAL A 47 -0.97 4.31 6.96
C VAL A 47 -0.62 5.33 8.05
N GLU A 48 -0.73 6.62 7.76
CA GLU A 48 -0.52 7.69 8.76
C GLU A 48 -1.48 7.56 9.94
N LYS A 49 -2.77 7.32 9.66
CA LYS A 49 -3.79 7.10 10.70
C LYS A 49 -3.47 5.86 11.56
N ALA A 50 -3.04 4.77 10.92
CA ALA A 50 -2.64 3.55 11.61
C ALA A 50 -1.38 3.76 12.47
N ALA A 51 -0.38 4.48 11.94
CA ALA A 51 0.84 4.82 12.65
C ALA A 51 0.57 5.66 13.91
N LYS A 52 -0.28 6.70 13.80
CA LYS A 52 -0.70 7.52 14.94
C LYS A 52 -1.35 6.69 16.05
N LYS A 53 -2.21 5.73 15.69
CA LYS A 53 -2.83 4.82 16.67
C LYS A 53 -1.80 3.93 17.39
N GLN A 54 -0.66 3.65 16.75
CA GLN A 54 0.44 2.87 17.34
C GLN A 54 1.51 3.73 18.03
N GLY A 55 1.24 5.02 18.24
CA GLY A 55 2.12 5.93 18.96
C GLY A 55 3.26 6.54 18.13
N TYR A 56 3.21 6.44 16.80
CA TYR A 56 4.15 7.15 15.95
C TYR A 56 3.86 8.64 15.95
N LYS A 57 4.92 9.45 16.00
CA LYS A 57 4.87 10.93 15.98
C LYS A 57 5.43 11.45 14.66
N PRO A 58 5.02 12.64 14.19
CA PRO A 58 5.62 13.26 13.02
C PRO A 58 7.13 13.43 13.19
N PHE A 59 7.88 13.06 12.16
CA PHE A 59 9.32 13.33 12.13
C PHE A 59 9.58 14.80 11.80
N ALA A 60 10.52 15.41 12.53
CA ALA A 60 11.02 16.75 12.25
C ALA A 60 12.51 16.70 11.94
N PHE A 61 12.91 17.27 10.80
CA PHE A 61 14.32 17.37 10.41
C PHE A 61 15.12 18.15 11.46
N GLY A 62 16.35 17.72 11.69
CA GLY A 62 17.24 18.31 12.72
C GLY A 62 16.97 17.85 14.15
N LYS A 63 15.87 17.17 14.43
CA LYS A 63 15.59 16.61 15.75
C LYS A 63 16.35 15.29 15.96
N LYS A 64 17.11 15.22 17.05
CA LYS A 64 17.75 13.96 17.46
C LYS A 64 16.70 12.95 17.90
N LEU A 65 16.81 11.74 17.39
CA LEU A 65 15.99 10.60 17.79
C LEU A 65 16.71 9.77 18.85
N LYS A 66 15.94 9.10 19.71
CA LYS A 66 16.43 8.24 20.78
C LYS A 66 15.98 6.79 20.54
N PRO A 67 16.69 5.80 21.09
CA PRO A 67 16.23 4.42 21.07
C PRO A 67 14.78 4.29 21.56
N GLY A 68 13.98 3.53 20.82
CA GLY A 68 12.55 3.33 21.08
C GLY A 68 11.63 4.36 20.43
N ASP A 69 12.13 5.48 19.91
CA ASP A 69 11.31 6.47 19.21
C ASP A 69 10.64 5.85 18.00
N LYS A 70 9.36 6.20 17.83
CA LYS A 70 8.55 5.84 16.67
C LYS A 70 8.16 7.12 15.94
N VAL A 71 8.63 7.29 14.73
CA VAL A 71 8.33 8.48 13.93
C VAL A 71 7.87 8.12 12.54
N TYR A 72 7.05 8.99 11.95
CA TYR A 72 6.66 8.86 10.55
C TYR A 72 6.95 10.16 9.78
N TYR A 73 7.22 10.02 8.51
CA TYR A 73 7.37 11.14 7.58
C TYR A 73 6.47 10.91 6.37
N ASN A 74 5.47 11.75 6.20
CA ASN A 74 4.60 11.76 5.04
C ASN A 74 5.14 12.75 4.01
N ASN A 75 5.67 12.22 2.90
CA ASN A 75 6.24 13.01 1.83
C ASN A 75 5.16 13.39 0.81
N ARG A 76 4.56 14.57 0.98
CA ARG A 76 3.58 15.16 0.06
C ARG A 76 2.30 14.34 -0.15
N GLY A 77 1.96 13.44 0.76
CA GLY A 77 0.82 12.55 0.62
C GLY A 77 0.95 11.50 -0.48
N LYS A 78 2.15 11.21 -0.96
CA LYS A 78 2.41 10.24 -2.02
C LYS A 78 3.40 9.14 -1.64
N ASN A 79 4.04 9.32 -0.48
CA ASN A 79 5.03 8.41 0.04
C ASN A 79 5.07 8.57 1.55
N ILE A 80 5.20 7.48 2.31
CA ILE A 80 5.23 7.52 3.76
C ILE A 80 6.31 6.59 4.30
N TYR A 81 7.06 7.09 5.27
CA TYR A 81 8.10 6.38 5.99
C TYR A 81 7.68 6.19 7.43
N LEU A 82 7.80 4.97 7.94
CA LEU A 82 7.66 4.64 9.35
C LEU A 82 9.00 4.18 9.87
N ILE A 83 9.50 4.82 10.92
CA ILE A 83 10.81 4.55 11.49
C ILE A 83 10.63 4.22 12.96
N ARG A 84 11.17 3.08 13.35
CA ARG A 84 11.34 2.70 14.76
C ARG A 84 12.83 2.66 15.07
N VAL A 85 13.28 3.48 15.98
CA VAL A 85 14.69 3.59 16.37
C VAL A 85 15.05 2.39 17.26
N GLY A 86 16.03 1.62 16.84
CA GLY A 86 16.61 0.52 17.63
C GLY A 86 17.47 1.02 18.78
N SER A 87 17.96 0.10 19.59
CA SER A 87 18.90 0.38 20.71
C SER A 87 20.36 0.25 20.30
N GLY A 88 20.64 -0.41 19.17
CA GLY A 88 22.00 -0.68 18.74
C GLY A 88 22.64 0.44 17.91
N ASN A 89 23.91 0.26 17.61
CA ASN A 89 24.66 1.15 16.75
C ASN A 89 24.38 0.84 15.27
N ILE A 90 23.83 1.80 14.54
CA ILE A 90 23.51 1.64 13.11
C ILE A 90 24.76 1.26 12.28
N GLY A 91 25.93 1.77 12.66
CA GLY A 91 27.19 1.47 11.96
C GLY A 91 27.64 0.02 12.10
N GLU A 92 27.23 -0.66 13.16
CA GLU A 92 27.61 -2.05 13.46
C GLU A 92 26.48 -3.03 13.13
N GLU A 93 25.24 -2.70 13.47
CA GLU A 93 24.08 -3.58 13.32
C GLU A 93 23.31 -3.31 12.03
N GLY A 94 23.57 -2.19 11.34
CA GLY A 94 22.86 -1.78 10.14
C GLY A 94 21.41 -1.38 10.39
N ILE A 95 20.61 -1.41 9.32
CA ILE A 95 19.17 -1.10 9.35
C ILE A 95 18.39 -2.22 8.69
N ARG A 96 17.16 -2.43 9.16
CA ARG A 96 16.20 -3.35 8.54
C ARG A 96 15.17 -2.53 7.81
N ILE A 97 15.03 -2.75 6.50
CA ILE A 97 14.11 -2.00 5.64
C ILE A 97 13.08 -2.97 5.08
N VAL A 98 11.80 -2.60 5.19
CA VAL A 98 10.69 -3.23 4.47
C VAL A 98 10.11 -2.15 3.57
N ALA A 99 10.09 -2.40 2.27
CA ALA A 99 9.59 -1.47 1.27
C ALA A 99 8.49 -2.13 0.43
N ALA A 100 7.45 -1.37 0.11
CA ALA A 100 6.38 -1.79 -0.78
C ALA A 100 5.90 -0.58 -1.59
N HIS A 101 5.45 -0.83 -2.84
CA HIS A 101 4.76 0.19 -3.60
C HIS A 101 3.33 0.39 -3.08
N ILE A 102 2.78 1.58 -3.26
CA ILE A 102 1.43 1.96 -2.79
C ILE A 102 0.51 2.42 -3.93
N ASP A 103 1.01 2.41 -5.16
CA ASP A 103 0.21 2.64 -6.36
C ASP A 103 -0.51 1.36 -6.79
N SER A 104 -1.61 1.55 -7.52
CA SER A 104 -2.42 0.45 -8.04
C SER A 104 -2.65 0.63 -9.54
N PRO A 105 -2.86 -0.45 -10.31
CA PRO A 105 -3.30 -0.35 -11.69
C PRO A 105 -4.60 0.46 -11.79
N ARG A 106 -4.66 1.35 -12.78
CA ARG A 106 -5.79 2.26 -12.97
C ARG A 106 -5.89 2.76 -14.41
N VAL A 107 -6.95 3.50 -14.67
CA VAL A 107 -7.12 4.27 -15.89
C VAL A 107 -7.06 5.76 -15.51
N ASP A 108 -6.05 6.46 -16.02
CA ASP A 108 -5.88 7.89 -15.79
C ASP A 108 -6.56 8.71 -16.89
N LEU A 109 -7.14 9.85 -16.52
CA LEU A 109 -7.61 10.84 -17.48
C LEU A 109 -6.41 11.56 -18.11
N LYS A 110 -6.46 11.79 -19.43
CA LYS A 110 -5.45 12.62 -20.11
C LYS A 110 -5.61 14.10 -19.73
N GLN A 111 -4.63 14.92 -20.03
CA GLN A 111 -4.59 16.34 -19.67
C GLN A 111 -5.79 17.14 -20.20
N VAL A 112 -6.27 16.86 -21.42
CA VAL A 112 -7.48 17.41 -22.00
C VAL A 112 -8.40 16.23 -22.31
N PRO A 113 -9.13 15.72 -21.30
CA PRO A 113 -9.78 14.43 -21.44
C PRO A 113 -11.11 14.49 -22.16
N LEU A 114 -11.88 15.55 -21.97
CA LEU A 114 -13.27 15.60 -22.44
C LEU A 114 -13.36 15.88 -23.94
N TYR A 115 -14.19 15.13 -24.63
CA TYR A 115 -14.60 15.37 -26.00
C TYR A 115 -16.00 14.82 -26.22
N GLU A 116 -16.64 15.28 -27.26
CA GLU A 116 -17.97 14.84 -27.67
C GLU A 116 -17.86 14.01 -28.94
N SER A 117 -18.62 12.93 -29.03
CA SER A 117 -18.85 12.16 -30.24
C SER A 117 -20.26 11.56 -30.20
N ASP A 118 -21.00 11.73 -31.30
CA ASP A 118 -22.33 11.17 -31.47
C ASP A 118 -23.34 11.55 -30.34
N GLY A 119 -23.23 12.77 -29.83
CA GLY A 119 -24.08 13.26 -28.74
C GLY A 119 -23.70 12.71 -27.34
N VAL A 120 -22.55 12.04 -27.21
CA VAL A 120 -22.08 11.48 -25.95
C VAL A 120 -20.80 12.17 -25.50
N ALA A 121 -20.75 12.57 -24.23
CA ALA A 121 -19.54 13.07 -23.60
C ALA A 121 -18.61 11.90 -23.26
N LEU A 122 -17.42 11.93 -23.81
CA LEU A 122 -16.41 10.90 -23.66
C LEU A 122 -15.16 11.47 -22.98
N ALA A 123 -14.41 10.60 -22.31
CA ALA A 123 -13.15 10.96 -21.69
C ALA A 123 -11.97 10.16 -22.28
N LYS A 124 -10.95 10.88 -22.77
CA LYS A 124 -9.69 10.26 -23.21
C LYS A 124 -8.95 9.78 -21.99
N THR A 125 -8.55 8.52 -22.03
CA THR A 125 -7.85 7.86 -20.92
C THR A 125 -6.53 7.27 -21.34
N HIS A 126 -5.69 6.99 -20.36
CA HIS A 126 -4.47 6.21 -20.47
C HIS A 126 -4.43 5.18 -19.34
N TYR A 127 -4.06 3.95 -19.63
CA TYR A 127 -3.89 2.94 -18.58
C TYR A 127 -2.55 3.11 -17.85
N TYR A 128 -2.56 2.81 -16.57
CA TYR A 128 -1.38 2.78 -15.72
C TYR A 128 -1.23 1.40 -15.07
N GLY A 129 -0.01 0.85 -15.13
CA GLY A 129 0.29 -0.49 -14.65
C GLY A 129 -0.23 -1.60 -15.55
N GLY A 130 -0.18 -2.83 -15.08
CA GLY A 130 -0.66 -4.01 -15.80
C GLY A 130 -2.18 -4.19 -15.65
N ILE A 131 -2.93 -3.90 -16.69
CA ILE A 131 -4.38 -4.13 -16.73
C ILE A 131 -4.75 -5.13 -17.82
N ARG A 132 -5.78 -5.93 -17.57
CA ARG A 132 -6.43 -6.77 -18.60
C ARG A 132 -7.44 -5.91 -19.35
N LYS A 133 -7.04 -5.30 -20.45
CA LYS A 133 -7.81 -4.31 -21.20
C LYS A 133 -9.23 -4.76 -21.53
N CYS A 134 -9.42 -6.03 -21.92
CA CYS A 134 -10.75 -6.57 -22.24
C CYS A 134 -11.71 -6.58 -21.04
N GLN A 135 -11.21 -6.78 -19.82
CA GLN A 135 -12.04 -6.73 -18.61
C GLN A 135 -12.35 -5.29 -18.20
N TRP A 136 -11.36 -4.40 -18.30
CA TRP A 136 -11.50 -3.01 -17.88
C TRP A 136 -12.47 -2.19 -18.73
N ALA A 137 -12.74 -2.61 -19.96
CA ALA A 137 -13.76 -1.98 -20.80
C ALA A 137 -15.19 -2.20 -20.29
N ALA A 138 -15.44 -3.21 -19.47
CA ALA A 138 -16.78 -3.63 -19.05
C ALA A 138 -17.03 -3.50 -17.54
N ILE A 139 -16.04 -3.13 -16.73
CA ILE A 139 -16.20 -2.98 -15.28
C ILE A 139 -16.61 -1.55 -14.90
N ARG A 140 -17.35 -1.43 -13.80
CA ARG A 140 -17.63 -0.12 -13.21
C ARG A 140 -16.38 0.42 -12.54
N LEU A 141 -16.07 1.68 -12.80
CA LEU A 141 -14.93 2.39 -12.21
C LEU A 141 -15.42 3.54 -11.33
N ALA A 142 -14.71 3.79 -10.25
CA ALA A 142 -14.87 4.99 -9.45
C ALA A 142 -13.94 6.08 -9.98
N LEU A 143 -14.43 7.32 -10.07
CA LEU A 143 -13.60 8.48 -10.37
C LEU A 143 -12.99 9.00 -9.07
N GLN A 144 -11.67 9.04 -9.02
CA GLN A 144 -10.92 9.51 -7.86
C GLN A 144 -9.88 10.54 -8.29
N GLY A 145 -9.57 11.49 -7.42
CA GLY A 145 -8.58 12.51 -7.73
C GLY A 145 -8.36 13.49 -6.58
N ALA A 146 -7.47 14.46 -6.83
CA ALA A 146 -7.21 15.56 -5.92
C ALA A 146 -7.37 16.89 -6.68
N VAL A 147 -8.13 17.79 -6.12
CA VAL A 147 -8.26 19.17 -6.61
C VAL A 147 -7.36 20.05 -5.76
N VAL A 148 -6.46 20.77 -6.41
CA VAL A 148 -5.59 21.77 -5.77
C VAL A 148 -6.10 23.14 -6.17
N ARG A 149 -6.40 23.97 -5.17
CA ARG A 149 -6.82 25.37 -5.35
C ARG A 149 -5.72 26.31 -4.96
#